data_6a4c973310a2900dc9641a6a5d4e2451
#
_entry.id   6a4c973310a2900dc9641a6a5d4e2451
#
_cell.length_a   1.000
_cell.length_b   1.000
_cell.length_c   1.000
_cell.angle_alpha   90.00
_cell.angle_beta   90.00
_cell.angle_gamma   90.00
#
_symmetry.space_group_name_H-M   'P 1'
#
loop_
_entity.id
_entity.type
_entity.pdbx_description
1 polymer ?
#
loop_
_entity_poly.entity_id
_entity_poly.type
_entity_poly.pdbx_seq_one_letter_code
_entity_poly.pdbx_strand_id
1 'polypeptide(L)'
;MSIKTIGQMYCVDGDLLSRQYKQHISGFEDWELRDTAEEYVLFPENIGTHLSIDETCLSHDELYTIVTNKAFRGKKGSLVAMVKGTKAEVVIDVLRKISAGKRSLVKEVTLDLSPSMQLIVRRCFPCAIQVSDRFHVQKLLGEALEEIRIKHRWEAIEAENERIKLERSQKRQYIPKTYENGETRRQLLARSKHLLLMHKSKWTEVQIKRAEVLFRLYPDIKECYDRYLELVDIYNLKTDHRPTLMTKLARWYDRVWKMGLKCFNTVLQTFMNNYQTILNYFDNRSTNASAESFNAKVKAFRAQFRGVRDIPFFIFRLAKIFA
;
A
#
# COMPACT_ATOMS: atom_id res chain seq x y z
N MET A 1 -11.89 18.51 18.40
CA MET A 1 -12.41 18.29 19.78
C MET A 1 -13.48 17.20 19.71
N SER A 2 -13.54 16.27 20.68
CA SER A 2 -14.60 15.25 20.70
C SER A 2 -15.92 15.83 21.19
N ILE A 3 -17.06 15.25 20.75
CA ILE A 3 -18.38 15.69 21.24
C ILE A 3 -18.51 15.51 22.78
N LYS A 4 -17.88 14.47 23.34
CA LYS A 4 -17.79 14.31 24.81
C LYS A 4 -17.06 15.46 25.49
N THR A 5 -15.94 15.92 24.90
CA THR A 5 -15.22 17.09 25.44
C THR A 5 -16.05 18.35 25.36
N ILE A 6 -16.79 18.56 24.26
CA ILE A 6 -17.73 19.67 24.11
C ILE A 6 -18.82 19.58 25.18
N GLY A 7 -19.40 18.38 25.35
CA GLY A 7 -20.42 18.14 26.40
C GLY A 7 -19.90 18.51 27.81
N GLN A 8 -18.70 18.12 28.16
CA GLN A 8 -18.05 18.46 29.43
C GLN A 8 -17.87 19.98 29.61
N MET A 9 -17.47 20.70 28.54
CA MET A 9 -17.26 22.15 28.59
C MET A 9 -18.57 22.93 28.80
N TYR A 10 -19.69 22.39 28.28
CA TYR A 10 -21.02 23.03 28.38
C TYR A 10 -21.94 22.38 29.40
N CYS A 11 -21.43 21.48 30.26
CA CYS A 11 -22.20 20.75 31.27
C CYS A 11 -23.39 19.98 30.67
N VAL A 12 -23.26 19.43 29.50
CA VAL A 12 -24.28 18.64 28.78
C VAL A 12 -23.78 17.20 28.61
N ASP A 13 -24.69 16.22 28.69
CA ASP A 13 -24.35 14.83 28.39
C ASP A 13 -23.82 14.70 26.95
N GLY A 14 -22.58 14.27 26.81
CA GLY A 14 -21.90 14.13 25.50
C GLY A 14 -22.51 13.04 24.61
N ASP A 15 -23.12 12.00 25.17
CA ASP A 15 -23.78 10.94 24.41
C ASP A 15 -25.16 11.43 23.91
N LEU A 16 -25.87 12.21 24.71
CA LEU A 16 -27.10 12.91 24.29
C LEU A 16 -26.78 13.92 23.17
N LEU A 17 -25.76 14.75 23.35
CA LEU A 17 -25.34 15.73 22.34
C LEU A 17 -24.93 15.03 21.01
N SER A 18 -24.25 13.90 21.07
CA SER A 18 -23.88 13.10 19.90
C SER A 18 -25.12 12.58 19.16
N ARG A 19 -26.13 12.11 19.89
CA ARG A 19 -27.39 11.61 19.34
C ARG A 19 -28.20 12.74 18.68
N GLN A 20 -28.35 13.88 19.36
CA GLN A 20 -29.02 15.05 18.83
C GLN A 20 -28.32 15.57 17.56
N TYR A 21 -27.00 15.63 17.58
CA TYR A 21 -26.22 16.00 16.38
C TYR A 21 -26.53 15.08 15.21
N LYS A 22 -26.47 13.74 15.43
CA LYS A 22 -26.72 12.76 14.36
C LYS A 22 -28.13 12.89 13.80
N GLN A 23 -29.14 12.93 14.69
CA GLN A 23 -30.55 12.84 14.31
C GLN A 23 -31.14 14.15 13.75
N HIS A 24 -30.69 15.30 14.26
CA HIS A 24 -31.39 16.57 13.97
C HIS A 24 -30.50 17.65 13.33
N ILE A 25 -29.20 17.63 13.59
CA ILE A 25 -28.32 18.74 13.18
C ILE A 25 -27.45 18.41 11.97
N SER A 26 -26.99 17.16 11.86
CA SER A 26 -26.02 16.77 10.83
C SER A 26 -26.59 16.72 9.41
N GLY A 27 -27.92 16.52 9.27
CA GLY A 27 -28.58 16.20 7.99
C GLY A 27 -28.38 14.74 7.55
N PHE A 28 -28.01 13.85 8.48
CA PHE A 28 -27.80 12.44 8.15
C PHE A 28 -29.12 11.72 7.85
N GLU A 29 -30.19 12.05 8.57
CA GLU A 29 -31.49 11.40 8.40
C GLU A 29 -32.10 11.69 7.00
N ASP A 30 -31.81 12.86 6.43
CA ASP A 30 -32.28 13.29 5.11
C ASP A 30 -31.29 12.98 3.99
N TRP A 31 -30.20 12.29 4.30
CA TRP A 31 -29.18 11.99 3.29
C TRP A 31 -29.63 10.87 2.36
N GLU A 32 -29.72 11.15 1.07
CA GLU A 32 -30.24 10.24 0.03
C GLU A 32 -29.50 8.89 -0.03
N LEU A 33 -28.19 8.87 0.31
CA LEU A 33 -27.36 7.65 0.29
C LEU A 33 -27.36 6.90 1.62
N ARG A 34 -28.16 7.31 2.62
CA ARG A 34 -28.16 6.74 3.98
C ARG A 34 -28.37 5.22 3.96
N ASP A 35 -29.36 4.76 3.21
CA ASP A 35 -29.79 3.36 3.21
C ASP A 35 -28.80 2.44 2.48
N THR A 36 -27.99 2.98 1.57
CA THR A 36 -26.95 2.24 0.85
C THR A 36 -25.56 2.43 1.45
N ALA A 37 -25.38 3.35 2.38
CA ALA A 37 -24.06 3.82 2.84
C ALA A 37 -23.18 2.72 3.45
N GLU A 38 -23.79 1.68 4.06
CA GLU A 38 -23.01 0.54 4.58
C GLU A 38 -22.43 -0.32 3.47
N GLU A 39 -23.17 -0.47 2.35
CA GLU A 39 -22.75 -1.29 1.21
C GLU A 39 -21.94 -0.49 0.21
N TYR A 40 -22.45 0.69 -0.17
CA TYR A 40 -21.73 1.58 -1.08
C TYR A 40 -22.26 3.02 -1.00
N VAL A 41 -21.38 3.94 -1.40
CA VAL A 41 -21.73 5.33 -1.77
C VAL A 41 -21.13 5.64 -3.13
N LEU A 42 -21.85 6.48 -3.91
CA LEU A 42 -21.49 6.79 -5.28
C LEU A 42 -21.75 8.28 -5.57
N PHE A 43 -20.74 8.99 -6.10
CA PHE A 43 -20.77 10.40 -6.45
C PHE A 43 -20.37 10.58 -7.94
N PRO A 44 -21.33 10.36 -8.86
CA PRO A 44 -21.05 10.41 -10.30
C PRO A 44 -20.58 11.77 -10.81
N GLU A 45 -20.85 12.84 -10.08
CA GLU A 45 -20.42 14.22 -10.37
C GLU A 45 -18.91 14.42 -10.17
N ASN A 46 -18.30 13.63 -9.29
CA ASN A 46 -16.89 13.73 -8.97
C ASN A 46 -15.97 12.96 -9.94
N ILE A 47 -16.55 12.25 -10.92
CA ILE A 47 -15.75 11.51 -11.90
C ILE A 47 -14.92 12.47 -12.75
N GLY A 48 -13.67 12.10 -13.00
CA GLY A 48 -12.75 12.91 -13.82
C GLY A 48 -11.98 12.04 -14.81
N THR A 49 -11.06 12.65 -15.52
CA THR A 49 -10.26 11.95 -16.54
C THR A 49 -9.19 11.02 -15.97
N HIS A 50 -8.75 11.24 -14.74
CA HIS A 50 -7.70 10.46 -14.08
C HIS A 50 -8.18 10.01 -12.70
N LEU A 51 -8.33 8.71 -12.53
CA LEU A 51 -8.81 8.11 -11.30
C LEU A 51 -7.73 7.26 -10.64
N SER A 52 -7.93 6.98 -9.36
CA SER A 52 -7.20 5.94 -8.61
C SER A 52 -8.20 4.97 -8.01
N ILE A 53 -7.86 3.69 -8.03
CA ILE A 53 -8.55 2.62 -7.33
C ILE A 53 -7.63 2.05 -6.27
N ASP A 54 -8.13 1.87 -5.04
CA ASP A 54 -7.37 1.35 -3.91
C ASP A 54 -8.32 0.70 -2.89
N GLU A 55 -7.77 -0.01 -1.91
CA GLU A 55 -8.51 -0.63 -0.82
C GLU A 55 -8.23 0.09 0.51
N THR A 56 -9.25 0.19 1.34
CA THR A 56 -9.12 0.69 2.70
C THR A 56 -9.90 -0.15 3.69
N CYS A 57 -9.36 -0.30 4.90
CA CYS A 57 -10.04 -0.96 6.00
C CYS A 57 -10.69 0.10 6.90
N LEU A 58 -12.01 0.01 7.12
CA LEU A 58 -12.74 0.91 8.01
C LEU A 58 -12.88 0.38 9.42
N SER A 59 -13.24 -0.89 9.60
CA SER A 59 -13.51 -1.49 10.91
C SER A 59 -13.36 -3.01 10.84
N HIS A 60 -12.91 -3.65 11.93
CA HIS A 60 -12.90 -5.12 12.10
C HIS A 60 -12.60 -5.94 10.84
N ASP A 61 -11.53 -5.55 10.09
CA ASP A 61 -11.12 -6.16 8.81
C ASP A 61 -12.12 -6.00 7.65
N GLU A 62 -13.15 -5.15 7.80
CA GLU A 62 -14.02 -4.78 6.68
C GLU A 62 -13.26 -3.91 5.67
N LEU A 63 -13.00 -4.49 4.50
CA LEU A 63 -12.37 -3.82 3.39
C LEU A 63 -13.41 -3.10 2.52
N TYR A 64 -13.03 -1.94 2.04
CA TYR A 64 -13.78 -1.16 1.06
C TYR A 64 -12.89 -0.85 -0.14
N THR A 65 -13.41 -1.05 -1.34
CA THR A 65 -12.80 -0.55 -2.57
C THR A 65 -13.18 0.91 -2.75
N ILE A 66 -12.18 1.77 -2.92
CA ILE A 66 -12.36 3.22 -3.09
C ILE A 66 -11.93 3.64 -4.48
N VAL A 67 -12.75 4.47 -5.11
CA VAL A 67 -12.43 5.15 -6.37
C VAL A 67 -12.31 6.63 -6.10
N THR A 68 -11.16 7.22 -6.42
CA THR A 68 -10.90 8.65 -6.20
C THR A 68 -10.51 9.37 -7.49
N ASN A 69 -10.92 10.64 -7.60
CA ASN A 69 -10.48 11.54 -8.65
C ASN A 69 -9.16 12.21 -8.24
N LYS A 70 -8.11 11.98 -9.03
CA LYS A 70 -6.74 12.48 -8.78
C LYS A 70 -6.64 13.99 -8.85
N ALA A 71 -7.50 14.66 -9.62
CA ALA A 71 -7.46 16.11 -9.80
C ALA A 71 -7.65 16.87 -8.47
N PHE A 72 -8.46 16.33 -7.56
CA PHE A 72 -8.75 16.98 -6.27
C PHE A 72 -7.74 16.68 -5.15
N ARG A 73 -6.77 15.76 -5.37
CA ARG A 73 -5.68 15.47 -4.43
C ARG A 73 -6.17 15.18 -2.99
N GLY A 74 -7.23 14.39 -2.87
CA GLY A 74 -7.82 14.01 -1.58
C GLY A 74 -8.52 15.19 -0.84
N LYS A 75 -9.00 16.20 -1.57
CA LYS A 75 -9.88 17.26 -1.06
C LYS A 75 -11.33 16.97 -1.44
N LYS A 76 -12.23 17.91 -1.17
CA LYS A 76 -13.65 17.83 -1.59
C LYS A 76 -13.74 17.60 -3.09
N GLY A 77 -14.64 16.72 -3.53
CA GLY A 77 -14.77 16.26 -4.91
C GLY A 77 -13.85 15.09 -5.28
N SER A 78 -12.98 14.61 -4.36
CA SER A 78 -12.08 13.49 -4.65
C SER A 78 -12.75 12.13 -4.57
N LEU A 79 -13.76 11.94 -3.71
CA LEU A 79 -14.44 10.65 -3.56
C LEU A 79 -15.45 10.44 -4.69
N VAL A 80 -15.21 9.44 -5.54
CA VAL A 80 -16.13 9.04 -6.63
C VAL A 80 -17.01 7.88 -6.18
N ALA A 81 -16.41 6.87 -5.54
CA ALA A 81 -17.16 5.73 -5.03
C ALA A 81 -16.42 5.10 -3.84
N MET A 82 -17.20 4.51 -2.94
CA MET A 82 -16.71 3.64 -1.88
C MET A 82 -17.66 2.45 -1.80
N VAL A 83 -17.13 1.24 -1.97
CA VAL A 83 -17.93 0.01 -2.09
C VAL A 83 -17.38 -1.03 -1.10
N LYS A 84 -18.26 -1.63 -0.30
CA LYS A 84 -17.91 -2.70 0.66
C LYS A 84 -17.39 -3.93 -0.07
N GLY A 85 -16.24 -4.43 0.36
CA GLY A 85 -15.58 -5.59 -0.20
C GLY A 85 -14.65 -5.27 -1.37
N THR A 86 -14.02 -6.34 -1.88
CA THR A 86 -13.00 -6.30 -2.94
C THR A 86 -13.36 -7.18 -4.14
N LYS A 87 -14.55 -7.80 -4.11
CA LYS A 87 -15.04 -8.64 -5.21
C LYS A 87 -15.36 -7.78 -6.43
N ALA A 88 -14.74 -8.11 -7.56
CA ALA A 88 -14.83 -7.31 -8.78
C ALA A 88 -16.28 -7.12 -9.25
N GLU A 89 -17.10 -8.16 -9.18
CA GLU A 89 -18.51 -8.14 -9.64
C GLU A 89 -19.32 -7.10 -8.88
N VAL A 90 -19.21 -7.07 -7.54
CA VAL A 90 -19.93 -6.13 -6.67
C VAL A 90 -19.53 -4.67 -7.00
N VAL A 91 -18.24 -4.43 -7.14
CA VAL A 91 -17.72 -3.08 -7.47
C VAL A 91 -18.15 -2.66 -8.88
N ILE A 92 -18.12 -3.58 -9.84
CA ILE A 92 -18.56 -3.33 -11.23
C ILE A 92 -20.05 -2.94 -11.26
N ASP A 93 -20.89 -3.66 -10.52
CA ASP A 93 -22.34 -3.38 -10.49
C ASP A 93 -22.64 -1.99 -9.93
N VAL A 94 -21.91 -1.56 -8.89
CA VAL A 94 -22.03 -0.22 -8.36
C VAL A 94 -21.54 0.83 -9.35
N LEU A 95 -20.33 0.66 -9.91
CA LEU A 95 -19.74 1.64 -10.82
C LEU A 95 -20.52 1.77 -12.15
N ARG A 96 -21.22 0.72 -12.58
CA ARG A 96 -22.10 0.75 -13.77
C ARG A 96 -23.35 1.62 -13.59
N LYS A 97 -23.71 1.97 -12.36
CA LYS A 97 -24.75 2.99 -12.08
C LYS A 97 -24.34 4.38 -12.56
N ILE A 98 -23.04 4.65 -12.74
CA ILE A 98 -22.55 5.84 -13.43
C ILE A 98 -22.84 5.69 -14.92
N SER A 99 -23.39 6.72 -15.56
CA SER A 99 -23.71 6.71 -16.99
C SER A 99 -22.50 6.36 -17.85
N ALA A 100 -22.71 5.64 -18.96
CA ALA A 100 -21.66 5.23 -19.87
C ALA A 100 -20.86 6.43 -20.41
N GLY A 101 -21.54 7.56 -20.72
CA GLY A 101 -20.89 8.79 -21.17
C GLY A 101 -19.88 9.33 -20.14
N LYS A 102 -20.23 9.38 -18.86
CA LYS A 102 -19.31 9.81 -17.81
C LYS A 102 -18.13 8.84 -17.65
N ARG A 103 -18.38 7.51 -17.69
CA ARG A 103 -17.33 6.50 -17.59
C ARG A 103 -16.35 6.53 -18.77
N SER A 104 -16.81 6.88 -19.96
CA SER A 104 -15.97 7.03 -21.16
C SER A 104 -15.06 8.26 -21.14
N LEU A 105 -15.30 9.23 -20.25
CA LEU A 105 -14.41 10.38 -20.05
C LEU A 105 -13.11 10.01 -19.34
N VAL A 106 -13.08 8.86 -18.65
CA VAL A 106 -11.91 8.41 -17.90
C VAL A 106 -10.83 7.97 -18.88
N LYS A 107 -9.68 8.62 -18.84
CA LYS A 107 -8.52 8.37 -19.71
C LYS A 107 -7.47 7.46 -19.05
N GLU A 108 -7.37 7.54 -17.74
CA GLU A 108 -6.36 6.79 -16.97
C GLU A 108 -6.90 6.37 -15.61
N VAL A 109 -6.57 5.15 -15.20
CA VAL A 109 -6.81 4.66 -13.85
C VAL A 109 -5.52 4.06 -13.29
N THR A 110 -5.05 4.61 -12.17
CA THR A 110 -3.95 4.02 -11.42
C THR A 110 -4.51 3.02 -10.39
N LEU A 111 -3.89 1.85 -10.33
CA LEU A 111 -4.33 0.73 -9.50
C LEU A 111 -3.13 -0.07 -8.98
N ASP A 112 -3.37 -0.94 -8.02
CA ASP A 112 -2.39 -1.93 -7.59
C ASP A 112 -2.22 -3.08 -8.61
N LEU A 113 -1.45 -4.10 -8.26
CA LEU A 113 -1.19 -5.26 -9.11
C LEU A 113 -2.31 -6.34 -9.03
N SER A 114 -3.48 -6.01 -8.46
CA SER A 114 -4.58 -6.95 -8.26
C SER A 114 -5.34 -7.24 -9.56
N PRO A 115 -5.51 -8.52 -9.94
CA PRO A 115 -6.33 -8.91 -11.09
C PRO A 115 -7.79 -8.44 -10.97
N SER A 116 -8.33 -8.41 -9.74
CA SER A 116 -9.68 -7.91 -9.45
C SER A 116 -9.84 -6.45 -9.86
N MET A 117 -8.91 -5.59 -9.44
CA MET A 117 -8.94 -4.16 -9.82
C MET A 117 -8.77 -3.94 -11.31
N GLN A 118 -7.92 -4.72 -11.97
CA GLN A 118 -7.78 -4.67 -13.43
C GLN A 118 -9.08 -5.04 -14.15
N LEU A 119 -9.80 -6.06 -13.67
CA LEU A 119 -11.10 -6.45 -14.21
C LEU A 119 -12.13 -5.34 -14.03
N ILE A 120 -12.19 -4.72 -12.85
CA ILE A 120 -13.07 -3.57 -12.58
C ILE A 120 -12.82 -2.46 -13.60
N VAL A 121 -11.55 -2.05 -13.79
CA VAL A 121 -11.22 -0.96 -14.72
C VAL A 121 -11.59 -1.30 -16.14
N ARG A 122 -11.26 -2.51 -16.62
CA ARG A 122 -11.63 -2.95 -18.00
C ARG A 122 -13.13 -2.93 -18.25
N ARG A 123 -13.93 -3.31 -17.26
CA ARG A 123 -15.38 -3.42 -17.40
C ARG A 123 -16.10 -2.08 -17.19
N CYS A 124 -15.56 -1.20 -16.37
CA CYS A 124 -16.21 0.07 -16.02
C CYS A 124 -15.70 1.26 -16.83
N PHE A 125 -14.41 1.27 -17.19
CA PHE A 125 -13.73 2.40 -17.85
C PHE A 125 -13.02 1.94 -19.13
N PRO A 126 -13.77 1.57 -20.19
CA PRO A 126 -13.21 0.90 -21.37
C PRO A 126 -12.21 1.77 -22.14
N CYS A 127 -12.28 3.11 -22.03
CA CYS A 127 -11.36 4.04 -22.68
C CYS A 127 -10.12 4.35 -21.84
N ALA A 128 -10.05 3.84 -20.61
CA ALA A 128 -8.98 4.19 -19.69
C ALA A 128 -7.73 3.32 -19.85
N ILE A 129 -6.58 3.97 -19.86
CA ILE A 129 -5.28 3.30 -19.74
C ILE A 129 -5.09 2.89 -18.27
N GLN A 130 -4.75 1.62 -18.05
CA GLN A 130 -4.43 1.11 -16.72
C GLN A 130 -2.96 1.37 -16.40
N VAL A 131 -2.67 1.91 -15.23
CA VAL A 131 -1.31 2.18 -14.76
C VAL A 131 -1.08 1.47 -13.43
N SER A 132 -0.11 0.56 -13.38
CA SER A 132 0.30 -0.06 -12.11
C SER A 132 1.04 0.94 -11.25
N ASP A 133 0.63 1.05 -9.99
CA ASP A 133 1.30 1.92 -9.05
C ASP A 133 2.71 1.44 -8.73
N ARG A 134 3.67 2.36 -8.88
CA ARG A 134 5.09 2.14 -8.60
C ARG A 134 5.35 1.57 -7.21
N PHE A 135 4.62 2.06 -6.20
CA PHE A 135 4.81 1.65 -4.82
C PHE A 135 4.58 0.14 -4.65
N HIS A 136 3.50 -0.39 -5.23
CA HIS A 136 3.16 -1.82 -5.14
C HIS A 136 4.18 -2.70 -5.88
N VAL A 137 4.72 -2.25 -7.02
CA VAL A 137 5.79 -2.97 -7.71
C VAL A 137 7.07 -3.04 -6.88
N GLN A 138 7.48 -1.90 -6.27
CA GLN A 138 8.66 -1.86 -5.41
C GLN A 138 8.45 -2.64 -4.11
N LYS A 139 7.26 -2.58 -3.52
CA LYS A 139 6.90 -3.34 -2.33
C LYS A 139 7.04 -4.85 -2.57
N LEU A 140 6.55 -5.34 -3.70
CA LEU A 140 6.65 -6.77 -4.07
C LEU A 140 8.11 -7.27 -4.07
N LEU A 141 9.05 -6.48 -4.61
CA LEU A 141 10.48 -6.80 -4.56
C LEU A 141 11.04 -6.73 -3.13
N GLY A 142 10.61 -5.72 -2.39
CA GLY A 142 11.02 -5.57 -0.99
C GLY A 142 10.57 -6.75 -0.13
N GLU A 143 9.39 -7.30 -0.38
CA GLU A 143 8.88 -8.50 0.29
C GLU A 143 9.69 -9.74 -0.04
N ALA A 144 10.09 -9.95 -1.31
CA ALA A 144 10.97 -11.06 -1.71
C ALA A 144 12.36 -10.96 -1.06
N LEU A 145 12.94 -9.75 -0.98
CA LEU A 145 14.20 -9.49 -0.30
C LEU A 145 14.10 -9.75 1.21
N GLU A 146 12.98 -9.35 1.81
CA GLU A 146 12.69 -9.57 3.23
C GLU A 146 12.54 -11.06 3.55
N GLU A 147 11.94 -11.86 2.66
CA GLU A 147 11.80 -13.31 2.81
C GLU A 147 13.17 -13.99 2.96
N ILE A 148 14.15 -13.64 2.11
CA ILE A 148 15.52 -14.17 2.20
C ILE A 148 16.17 -13.77 3.53
N ARG A 149 16.05 -12.49 3.91
CA ARG A 149 16.59 -12.01 5.19
C ARG A 149 15.97 -12.74 6.38
N ILE A 150 14.67 -12.97 6.35
CA ILE A 150 13.94 -13.69 7.41
C ILE A 150 14.41 -15.14 7.47
N LYS A 151 14.58 -15.82 6.34
CA LYS A 151 15.12 -17.18 6.28
C LYS A 151 16.47 -17.26 7.00
N HIS A 152 17.43 -16.43 6.62
CA HIS A 152 18.75 -16.41 7.29
C HIS A 152 18.66 -16.03 8.77
N ARG A 153 17.69 -15.20 9.14
CA ARG A 153 17.47 -14.85 10.56
C ARG A 153 16.99 -16.05 11.37
N TRP A 154 16.09 -16.86 10.83
CA TRP A 154 15.64 -18.07 11.50
C TRP A 154 16.78 -19.10 11.65
N GLU A 155 17.55 -19.31 10.60
CA GLU A 155 18.76 -20.15 10.65
C GLU A 155 19.76 -19.68 11.73
N ALA A 156 19.92 -18.36 11.86
CA ALA A 156 20.80 -17.79 12.90
C ALA A 156 20.24 -18.00 14.31
N ILE A 157 18.92 -17.90 14.49
CA ILE A 157 18.26 -18.14 15.80
C ILE A 157 18.38 -19.60 16.19
N GLU A 158 18.13 -20.53 15.28
CA GLU A 158 18.23 -21.97 15.52
C GLU A 158 19.64 -22.35 15.91
N ALA A 159 20.64 -21.92 15.12
CA ALA A 159 22.04 -22.17 15.43
C ALA A 159 22.49 -21.59 16.79
N GLU A 160 21.99 -20.40 17.14
CA GLU A 160 22.25 -19.80 18.46
C GLU A 160 21.63 -20.62 19.60
N ASN A 161 20.38 -21.05 19.41
CA ASN A 161 19.67 -21.86 20.40
C ASN A 161 20.33 -23.22 20.63
N GLU A 162 20.82 -23.87 19.58
CA GLU A 162 21.58 -25.13 19.69
C GLU A 162 22.89 -24.94 20.47
N ARG A 163 23.62 -23.87 20.18
CA ARG A 163 24.85 -23.55 20.93
C ARG A 163 24.56 -23.27 22.42
N ILE A 164 23.51 -22.51 22.71
CA ILE A 164 23.11 -22.26 24.10
C ILE A 164 22.80 -23.56 24.85
N LYS A 165 22.07 -24.50 24.20
CA LYS A 165 21.80 -25.83 24.78
C LYS A 165 23.07 -26.61 25.02
N LEU A 166 24.00 -26.61 24.06
CA LEU A 166 25.29 -27.31 24.16
C LEU A 166 26.14 -26.75 25.33
N GLU A 167 26.30 -25.42 25.41
CA GLU A 167 27.08 -24.79 26.48
C GLU A 167 26.47 -25.05 27.88
N ARG A 168 25.13 -25.01 27.96
CA ARG A 168 24.41 -25.36 29.21
C ARG A 168 24.65 -26.82 29.63
N SER A 169 24.65 -27.78 28.70
CA SER A 169 24.92 -29.17 28.96
C SER A 169 26.33 -29.38 29.51
N GLN A 170 27.27 -28.52 29.10
CA GLN A 170 28.66 -28.50 29.55
C GLN A 170 28.88 -27.62 30.80
N LYS A 171 27.79 -27.10 31.43
CA LYS A 171 27.84 -26.16 32.56
C LYS A 171 28.66 -24.89 32.27
N ARG A 172 28.67 -24.44 30.98
CA ARG A 172 29.35 -23.22 30.54
C ARG A 172 28.33 -22.11 30.25
N GLN A 173 28.79 -20.87 30.39
CA GLN A 173 28.02 -19.70 29.97
C GLN A 173 28.19 -19.49 28.46
N TYR A 174 27.09 -19.40 27.74
CA TYR A 174 27.11 -19.00 26.33
C TYR A 174 27.49 -17.52 26.19
N ILE A 175 28.51 -17.24 25.38
CA ILE A 175 28.91 -15.87 24.98
C ILE A 175 28.69 -15.73 23.48
N PRO A 176 27.80 -14.83 23.03
CA PRO A 176 27.55 -14.64 21.62
C PRO A 176 28.76 -14.02 20.88
N LYS A 177 29.11 -14.59 19.74
CA LYS A 177 30.15 -14.02 18.88
C LYS A 177 29.65 -12.76 18.20
N THR A 178 30.41 -11.67 18.29
CA THR A 178 30.14 -10.40 17.60
C THR A 178 31.05 -10.22 16.40
N TYR A 179 30.54 -9.48 15.39
CA TYR A 179 31.34 -9.05 14.24
C TYR A 179 32.04 -7.71 14.52
N GLU A 180 32.84 -7.23 13.57
CA GLU A 180 33.59 -5.98 13.67
C GLU A 180 32.73 -4.73 13.90
N ASN A 181 31.43 -4.78 13.55
CA ASN A 181 30.45 -3.71 13.83
C ASN A 181 29.79 -3.83 15.22
N GLY A 182 30.26 -4.77 16.07
CA GLY A 182 29.74 -5.00 17.42
C GLY A 182 28.41 -5.77 17.48
N GLU A 183 27.89 -6.25 16.36
CA GLU A 183 26.60 -6.96 16.31
C GLU A 183 26.80 -8.48 16.26
N THR A 184 25.90 -9.22 16.92
CA THR A 184 25.80 -10.68 16.74
C THR A 184 25.13 -10.99 15.40
N ARG A 185 25.23 -12.24 14.92
CA ARG A 185 24.58 -12.71 13.69
C ARG A 185 23.07 -12.41 13.68
N ARG A 186 22.40 -12.68 14.79
CA ARG A 186 20.97 -12.42 14.98
C ARG A 186 20.63 -10.93 14.96
N GLN A 187 21.45 -10.09 15.63
CA GLN A 187 21.27 -8.65 15.64
C GLN A 187 21.49 -8.03 14.28
N LEU A 188 22.55 -8.44 13.55
CA LEU A 188 22.85 -8.00 12.20
C LEU A 188 21.64 -8.20 11.28
N LEU A 189 21.10 -9.41 11.22
CA LEU A 189 19.94 -9.75 10.40
C LEU A 189 18.66 -9.03 10.84
N ALA A 190 18.44 -8.87 12.15
CA ALA A 190 17.27 -8.15 12.65
C ALA A 190 17.29 -6.66 12.29
N ARG A 191 18.44 -6.01 12.49
CA ARG A 191 18.62 -4.56 12.28
C ARG A 191 18.78 -4.16 10.81
N SER A 192 18.99 -5.12 9.92
CA SER A 192 19.12 -4.87 8.48
C SER A 192 17.80 -4.67 7.75
N LYS A 193 16.65 -4.91 8.37
CA LYS A 193 15.32 -4.77 7.74
C LYS A 193 15.13 -3.44 7.01
N HIS A 194 15.23 -2.34 7.73
CA HIS A 194 14.99 -1.01 7.15
C HIS A 194 16.12 -0.56 6.22
N LEU A 195 17.35 -1.00 6.47
CA LEU A 195 18.49 -0.72 5.62
C LEU A 195 18.28 -1.26 4.20
N LEU A 196 17.77 -2.50 4.08
CA LEU A 196 17.57 -3.17 2.80
C LEU A 196 16.40 -2.59 1.97
N LEU A 197 15.49 -1.84 2.59
CA LEU A 197 14.40 -1.15 1.89
C LEU A 197 14.75 0.31 1.54
N MET A 198 15.94 0.76 1.91
CA MET A 198 16.41 2.12 1.70
C MET A 198 17.49 2.16 0.60
N HIS A 199 17.45 3.19 -0.25
CA HIS A 199 18.53 3.39 -1.23
C HIS A 199 19.85 3.68 -0.53
N LYS A 200 20.94 3.02 -0.97
CA LYS A 200 22.28 3.11 -0.34
C LYS A 200 22.80 4.54 -0.16
N SER A 201 22.40 5.49 -1.02
CA SER A 201 22.81 6.90 -0.89
C SER A 201 22.24 7.61 0.34
N LYS A 202 21.28 7.00 1.02
CA LYS A 202 20.65 7.53 2.23
C LYS A 202 21.14 6.86 3.51
N TRP A 203 22.08 5.91 3.40
CA TRP A 203 22.59 5.21 4.55
C TRP A 203 23.49 6.12 5.42
N THR A 204 23.34 5.98 6.71
CA THR A 204 24.28 6.55 7.70
C THR A 204 25.56 5.71 7.74
N GLU A 205 26.65 6.24 8.30
CA GLU A 205 27.92 5.51 8.45
C GLU A 205 27.76 4.18 9.20
N VAL A 206 26.93 4.14 10.23
CA VAL A 206 26.60 2.90 10.97
C VAL A 206 25.90 1.90 10.08
N GLN A 207 25.01 2.35 9.19
CA GLN A 207 24.31 1.50 8.25
C GLN A 207 25.23 0.99 7.14
N ILE A 208 26.19 1.79 6.68
CA ILE A 208 27.21 1.38 5.70
C ILE A 208 28.06 0.24 6.29
N LYS A 209 28.61 0.40 7.49
CA LYS A 209 29.38 -0.64 8.18
C LYS A 209 28.58 -1.93 8.37
N ARG A 210 27.29 -1.80 8.72
CA ARG A 210 26.38 -2.96 8.85
C ARG A 210 26.17 -3.66 7.49
N ALA A 211 25.95 -2.89 6.42
CA ALA A 211 25.77 -3.42 5.07
C ALA A 211 27.00 -4.18 4.59
N GLU A 212 28.20 -3.67 4.83
CA GLU A 212 29.47 -4.33 4.48
C GLU A 212 29.60 -5.72 5.12
N VAL A 213 29.33 -5.80 6.43
CA VAL A 213 29.34 -7.08 7.15
C VAL A 213 28.24 -8.01 6.62
N LEU A 214 27.01 -7.48 6.44
CA LEU A 214 25.86 -8.25 5.96
C LEU A 214 26.14 -8.85 4.57
N PHE A 215 26.59 -8.05 3.62
CA PHE A 215 26.77 -8.47 2.23
C PHE A 215 27.98 -9.39 2.05
N ARG A 216 28.99 -9.31 2.92
CA ARG A 216 30.09 -10.26 2.95
C ARG A 216 29.63 -11.64 3.43
N LEU A 217 28.73 -11.68 4.42
CA LEU A 217 28.24 -12.93 5.00
C LEU A 217 27.09 -13.55 4.22
N TYR A 218 26.32 -12.74 3.51
CA TYR A 218 25.11 -13.13 2.77
C TYR A 218 25.12 -12.53 1.36
N PRO A 219 25.89 -13.13 0.43
CA PRO A 219 25.98 -12.66 -0.96
C PRO A 219 24.65 -12.68 -1.70
N ASP A 220 23.76 -13.62 -1.36
CA ASP A 220 22.39 -13.73 -1.88
C ASP A 220 21.52 -12.53 -1.49
N ILE A 221 21.60 -12.05 -0.24
CA ILE A 221 20.93 -10.82 0.20
C ILE A 221 21.47 -9.62 -0.60
N LYS A 222 22.79 -9.57 -0.82
CA LYS A 222 23.40 -8.50 -1.61
C LYS A 222 22.88 -8.50 -3.05
N GLU A 223 22.83 -9.65 -3.69
CA GLU A 223 22.37 -9.77 -5.07
C GLU A 223 20.91 -9.34 -5.19
N CYS A 224 20.03 -9.76 -4.26
CA CYS A 224 18.63 -9.34 -4.22
C CYS A 224 18.49 -7.83 -4.01
N TYR A 225 19.31 -7.25 -3.12
CA TYR A 225 19.32 -5.82 -2.88
C TYR A 225 19.77 -5.03 -4.11
N ASP A 226 20.80 -5.52 -4.83
CA ASP A 226 21.26 -4.90 -6.07
C ASP A 226 20.15 -4.92 -7.15
N ARG A 227 19.37 -6.01 -7.26
CA ARG A 227 18.19 -6.07 -8.18
C ARG A 227 17.05 -5.15 -7.74
N TYR A 228 16.79 -5.05 -6.43
CA TYR A 228 15.84 -4.09 -5.90
C TYR A 228 16.22 -2.64 -6.24
N LEU A 229 17.48 -2.24 -6.00
CA LEU A 229 17.96 -0.91 -6.33
C LEU A 229 17.92 -0.63 -7.84
N GLU A 230 18.31 -1.59 -8.66
CA GLU A 230 18.27 -1.43 -10.12
C GLU A 230 16.87 -1.09 -10.62
N LEU A 231 15.82 -1.75 -10.10
CA LEU A 231 14.45 -1.40 -10.46
C LEU A 231 14.07 -0.01 -9.95
N VAL A 232 14.44 0.35 -8.71
CA VAL A 232 14.22 1.69 -8.16
C VAL A 232 14.87 2.75 -9.05
N ASP A 233 16.09 2.49 -9.55
CA ASP A 233 16.82 3.40 -10.43
C ASP A 233 16.15 3.51 -11.80
N ILE A 234 15.63 2.41 -12.37
CA ILE A 234 14.85 2.45 -13.62
C ILE A 234 13.61 3.35 -13.44
N TYR A 235 12.89 3.23 -12.32
CA TYR A 235 11.75 4.08 -12.03
C TYR A 235 12.12 5.57 -11.82
N ASN A 236 13.34 5.86 -11.40
CA ASN A 236 13.85 7.21 -11.19
C ASN A 236 14.44 7.86 -12.44
N LEU A 237 14.62 7.11 -13.53
CA LEU A 237 15.11 7.66 -14.80
C LEU A 237 14.18 8.76 -15.29
N LYS A 238 14.75 9.90 -15.68
CA LYS A 238 13.99 11.06 -16.21
C LYS A 238 13.70 10.95 -17.72
N THR A 239 13.89 9.78 -18.32
CA THR A 239 13.59 9.56 -19.75
C THR A 239 12.14 9.11 -19.92
N ASP A 240 11.53 9.55 -20.98
CA ASP A 240 10.22 9.13 -21.52
C ASP A 240 10.36 8.23 -22.76
N HIS A 241 11.62 7.98 -23.21
CA HIS A 241 11.87 7.14 -24.37
C HIS A 241 11.53 5.66 -24.07
N ARG A 242 10.31 5.28 -24.41
CA ARG A 242 9.69 3.97 -24.11
C ARG A 242 10.57 2.77 -24.52
N PRO A 243 11.19 2.72 -25.74
CA PRO A 243 12.09 1.59 -26.09
C PRO A 243 13.28 1.42 -25.14
N THR A 244 13.86 2.51 -24.66
CA THR A 244 14.96 2.45 -23.68
C THR A 244 14.48 1.86 -22.36
N LEU A 245 13.31 2.26 -21.89
CA LEU A 245 12.70 1.73 -20.65
C LEU A 245 12.36 0.24 -20.80
N MET A 246 11.76 -0.15 -21.92
CA MET A 246 11.47 -1.56 -22.23
C MET A 246 12.74 -2.41 -22.18
N THR A 247 13.82 -1.96 -22.83
CA THR A 247 15.11 -2.67 -22.86
C THR A 247 15.70 -2.79 -21.43
N LYS A 248 15.65 -1.74 -20.62
CA LYS A 248 16.14 -1.77 -19.24
C LYS A 248 15.33 -2.72 -18.37
N LEU A 249 14.01 -2.69 -18.47
CA LEU A 249 13.13 -3.59 -17.73
C LEU A 249 13.31 -5.05 -18.16
N ALA A 250 13.46 -5.32 -19.46
CA ALA A 250 13.72 -6.66 -19.97
C ALA A 250 15.06 -7.21 -19.44
N ARG A 251 16.13 -6.38 -19.49
CA ARG A 251 17.44 -6.77 -18.94
C ARG A 251 17.41 -6.98 -17.43
N TRP A 252 16.65 -6.18 -16.71
CA TRP A 252 16.44 -6.36 -15.29
C TRP A 252 15.71 -7.67 -15.02
N TYR A 253 14.64 -7.96 -15.75
CA TYR A 253 13.89 -9.22 -15.65
C TYR A 253 14.77 -10.44 -15.88
N ASP A 254 15.60 -10.45 -16.95
CA ASP A 254 16.52 -11.52 -17.26
C ASP A 254 17.53 -11.77 -16.14
N ARG A 255 18.03 -10.70 -15.51
CA ARG A 255 18.96 -10.82 -14.37
C ARG A 255 18.29 -11.42 -13.15
N VAL A 256 17.08 -10.97 -12.83
CA VAL A 256 16.29 -11.53 -11.72
C VAL A 256 15.96 -13.01 -11.98
N TRP A 257 15.59 -13.35 -13.23
CA TRP A 257 15.31 -14.74 -13.60
C TRP A 257 16.55 -15.64 -13.46
N LYS A 258 17.72 -15.16 -13.87
CA LYS A 258 19.00 -15.88 -13.76
C LYS A 258 19.48 -16.14 -12.33
N MET A 259 19.02 -15.36 -11.36
CA MET A 259 19.32 -15.61 -9.94
C MET A 259 18.76 -16.95 -9.45
N GLY A 260 17.67 -17.45 -10.05
CA GLY A 260 17.06 -18.74 -9.69
C GLY A 260 16.50 -18.82 -8.27
N LEU A 261 16.27 -17.70 -7.61
CA LEU A 261 15.78 -17.64 -6.23
C LEU A 261 14.25 -17.77 -6.19
N LYS A 262 13.76 -18.77 -5.46
CA LYS A 262 12.32 -19.11 -5.40
C LYS A 262 11.44 -17.94 -4.95
N CYS A 263 11.89 -17.13 -4.00
CA CYS A 263 11.16 -15.95 -3.52
C CYS A 263 10.90 -14.90 -4.61
N PHE A 264 11.71 -14.88 -5.68
CA PHE A 264 11.52 -13.98 -6.82
C PHE A 264 10.60 -14.55 -7.91
N ASN A 265 10.18 -15.80 -7.85
CA ASN A 265 9.27 -16.38 -8.86
C ASN A 265 7.94 -15.63 -8.90
N THR A 266 7.37 -15.30 -7.74
CA THR A 266 6.13 -14.51 -7.65
C THR A 266 6.33 -13.11 -8.23
N VAL A 267 7.48 -12.48 -7.98
CA VAL A 267 7.84 -11.17 -8.55
C VAL A 267 7.87 -11.24 -10.06
N LEU A 268 8.58 -12.22 -10.62
CA LEU A 268 8.71 -12.41 -12.08
C LEU A 268 7.34 -12.67 -12.73
N GLN A 269 6.54 -13.57 -12.16
CA GLN A 269 5.21 -13.87 -12.66
C GLN A 269 4.29 -12.63 -12.62
N THR A 270 4.28 -11.91 -11.51
CA THR A 270 3.47 -10.70 -11.35
C THR A 270 3.94 -9.61 -12.32
N PHE A 271 5.25 -9.46 -12.50
CA PHE A 271 5.82 -8.50 -13.44
C PHE A 271 5.41 -8.82 -14.88
N MET A 272 5.48 -10.08 -15.31
CA MET A 272 5.06 -10.49 -16.65
C MET A 272 3.56 -10.27 -16.88
N ASN A 273 2.73 -10.65 -15.92
CA ASN A 273 1.28 -10.48 -16.02
C ASN A 273 0.86 -9.00 -16.10
N ASN A 274 1.68 -8.11 -15.53
CA ASN A 274 1.40 -6.68 -15.42
C ASN A 274 2.35 -5.80 -16.28
N TYR A 275 3.11 -6.41 -17.18
CA TYR A 275 4.18 -5.70 -17.92
C TYR A 275 3.69 -4.43 -18.61
N GLN A 276 2.55 -4.50 -19.30
CA GLN A 276 2.00 -3.36 -20.01
C GLN A 276 1.56 -2.24 -19.06
N THR A 277 0.89 -2.58 -17.96
CA THR A 277 0.43 -1.59 -16.97
C THR A 277 1.58 -0.97 -16.19
N ILE A 278 2.67 -1.72 -15.99
CA ILE A 278 3.94 -1.23 -15.42
C ILE A 278 4.60 -0.25 -16.38
N LEU A 279 4.66 -0.56 -17.68
CA LEU A 279 5.22 0.34 -18.69
C LEU A 279 4.42 1.64 -18.82
N ASN A 280 3.10 1.58 -18.72
CA ASN A 280 2.24 2.75 -18.81
C ASN A 280 2.52 3.79 -17.70
N TYR A 281 3.11 3.38 -16.57
CA TYR A 281 3.57 4.31 -15.54
C TYR A 281 4.53 5.37 -16.10
N PHE A 282 5.41 4.99 -17.03
CA PHE A 282 6.47 5.87 -17.51
C PHE A 282 5.97 6.96 -18.47
N ASP A 283 4.77 6.81 -19.04
CA ASP A 283 4.20 7.79 -19.95
C ASP A 283 3.82 9.09 -19.19
N ASN A 284 3.17 8.98 -18.05
CA ASN A 284 2.70 10.12 -17.24
C ASN A 284 3.24 10.14 -15.81
N ARG A 285 3.99 9.12 -15.40
CA ARG A 285 4.49 8.90 -14.03
C ARG A 285 3.40 8.98 -12.97
N SER A 286 2.23 8.49 -13.33
CA SER A 286 1.05 8.49 -12.49
C SER A 286 1.21 7.54 -11.31
N THR A 287 0.97 8.04 -10.10
CA THR A 287 1.04 7.27 -8.85
C THR A 287 -0.31 7.25 -8.14
N ASN A 288 -0.46 6.33 -7.20
CA ASN A 288 -1.62 6.25 -6.30
C ASN A 288 -1.53 7.21 -5.11
N ALA A 289 -0.57 8.15 -5.10
CA ALA A 289 -0.35 9.09 -4.00
C ALA A 289 -1.63 9.83 -3.57
N SER A 290 -2.56 10.08 -4.50
CA SER A 290 -3.86 10.69 -4.18
C SER A 290 -4.74 9.74 -3.35
N ALA A 291 -4.82 8.45 -3.72
CA ALA A 291 -5.56 7.44 -2.98
C ALA A 291 -4.89 7.13 -1.64
N GLU A 292 -3.56 7.03 -1.60
CA GLU A 292 -2.80 6.85 -0.35
C GLU A 292 -3.05 8.01 0.62
N SER A 293 -3.00 9.26 0.12
CA SER A 293 -3.32 10.46 0.91
C SER A 293 -4.77 10.42 1.42
N PHE A 294 -5.71 10.01 0.58
CA PHE A 294 -7.10 9.83 0.97
C PHE A 294 -7.23 8.75 2.04
N ASN A 295 -6.64 7.58 1.86
CA ASN A 295 -6.64 6.48 2.83
C ASN A 295 -6.01 6.89 4.17
N ALA A 296 -4.92 7.67 4.15
CA ALA A 296 -4.32 8.23 5.36
C ALA A 296 -5.29 9.16 6.11
N LYS A 297 -6.03 9.99 5.38
CA LYS A 297 -7.06 10.89 5.97
C LYS A 297 -8.24 10.10 6.54
N VAL A 298 -8.70 9.04 5.85
CA VAL A 298 -9.74 8.12 6.37
C VAL A 298 -9.27 7.47 7.66
N LYS A 299 -8.03 6.98 7.71
CA LYS A 299 -7.44 6.39 8.92
C LYS A 299 -7.31 7.42 10.06
N ALA A 300 -6.86 8.63 9.77
CA ALA A 300 -6.76 9.71 10.76
C ALA A 300 -8.14 10.11 11.29
N PHE A 301 -9.13 10.21 10.40
CA PHE A 301 -10.51 10.50 10.78
C PHE A 301 -11.10 9.41 11.67
N ARG A 302 -10.89 8.14 11.31
CA ARG A 302 -11.27 6.97 12.13
C ARG A 302 -10.64 7.01 13.53
N ALA A 303 -9.35 7.36 13.62
CA ALA A 303 -8.64 7.43 14.90
C ALA A 303 -9.23 8.46 15.86
N GLN A 304 -9.78 9.57 15.35
CA GLN A 304 -10.45 10.59 16.17
C GLN A 304 -11.70 10.06 16.87
N PHE A 305 -12.35 9.02 16.32
CA PHE A 305 -13.55 8.39 16.89
C PHE A 305 -13.24 7.13 17.71
N ARG A 306 -11.98 6.78 17.88
CA ARG A 306 -11.54 5.52 18.56
C ARG A 306 -12.19 4.28 17.93
N GLY A 307 -12.34 4.26 16.62
CA GLY A 307 -12.98 3.22 15.82
C GLY A 307 -14.28 3.68 15.16
N VAL A 308 -14.88 2.80 14.36
CA VAL A 308 -16.15 3.05 13.69
C VAL A 308 -17.18 2.10 14.27
N ARG A 309 -18.19 2.65 14.97
CA ARG A 309 -19.32 1.88 15.51
C ARG A 309 -20.55 1.96 14.60
N ASP A 310 -20.73 3.09 13.96
CA ASP A 310 -21.86 3.42 13.08
C ASP A 310 -21.26 3.75 11.70
N ILE A 311 -21.21 2.73 10.85
CA ILE A 311 -20.57 2.79 9.54
C ILE A 311 -21.29 3.78 8.62
N PRO A 312 -22.64 3.75 8.46
CA PRO A 312 -23.34 4.70 7.60
C PRO A 312 -23.10 6.16 8.01
N PHE A 313 -23.16 6.46 9.31
CA PHE A 313 -22.90 7.83 9.78
C PHE A 313 -21.44 8.25 9.60
N PHE A 314 -20.50 7.31 9.76
CA PHE A 314 -19.09 7.58 9.49
C PHE A 314 -18.85 7.89 8.00
N ILE A 315 -19.42 7.09 7.08
CA ILE A 315 -19.31 7.30 5.64
C ILE A 315 -20.00 8.62 5.22
N PHE A 316 -21.17 8.94 5.80
CA PHE A 316 -21.81 10.24 5.59
C PHE A 316 -20.86 11.41 5.90
N ARG A 317 -20.15 11.34 7.02
CA ARG A 317 -19.22 12.39 7.42
C ARG A 317 -17.99 12.45 6.52
N LEU A 318 -17.51 11.29 6.04
CA LEU A 318 -16.46 11.24 5.01
C LEU A 318 -16.95 11.90 3.71
N ALA A 319 -18.17 11.59 3.27
CA ALA A 319 -18.78 12.18 2.09
C ALA A 319 -18.87 13.71 2.21
N LYS A 320 -19.32 14.25 3.34
CA LYS A 320 -19.35 15.70 3.59
C LYS A 320 -17.98 16.39 3.44
N ILE A 321 -16.89 15.68 3.67
CA ILE A 321 -15.52 16.21 3.60
C ILE A 321 -14.93 16.04 2.19
N PHE A 322 -15.21 14.91 1.53
CA PHE A 322 -14.45 14.46 0.36
C PHE A 322 -15.28 14.28 -0.93
N ALA A 323 -16.60 14.22 -0.83
CA ALA A 323 -17.49 14.19 -1.99
C ALA A 323 -17.96 15.58 -2.45
#